data_1c0c7b859f9b659c93fe56c9d27c8612
#
_entry.id   1c0c7b859f9b659c93fe56c9d27c8612
#
_cell.length_a   1.000
_cell.length_b   1.000
_cell.length_c   1.000
_cell.angle_alpha   90.00
_cell.angle_beta   90.00
_cell.angle_gamma   90.00
#
_symmetry.space_group_name_H-M   'P 1'
#
loop_
_entity.id
_entity.type
_entity.pdbx_description
1 polymer ?
#
loop_
_entity_poly.entity_id
_entity_poly.type
_entity_poly.pdbx_seq_one_letter_code
_entity_poly.pdbx_strand_id
1 'polypeptide(L)'
;MAATVTHRVHPVDADKKRDLLLHLLQNDARQTLVFGRTKHGADKLAKVLVKAGLRAAAIHGDKSQSQRTRALADFKRGKIAVLVATDIAARGLDIDELPMVINYELPMVAEDYVHRIGRTGRAGSEGLAISLVSREEETRLRDIRRMLKQDIAIVPIAGFEPNAPLRMDDANARRAPAPPRHAHRPHAHGKPKGDAARSQKRRKPRRFAPTAGPRKAT
;
A
#
# COMPACT_ATOMS: atom_id res chain seq x y z
N MET A 1 6.99 -29.91 -6.72
CA MET A 1 6.64 -28.96 -7.79
C MET A 1 6.47 -27.58 -7.17
N ALA A 2 7.02 -26.54 -7.79
CA ALA A 2 6.83 -25.18 -7.29
C ALA A 2 5.33 -24.83 -7.45
N ALA A 3 4.75 -24.23 -6.41
CA ALA A 3 3.37 -23.77 -6.43
C ALA A 3 3.22 -22.66 -7.48
N THR A 4 2.27 -22.83 -8.40
CA THR A 4 2.01 -21.84 -9.44
C THR A 4 0.88 -20.94 -8.97
N VAL A 5 1.21 -19.72 -8.54
CA VAL A 5 0.22 -18.71 -8.20
C VAL A 5 0.09 -17.72 -9.35
N THR A 6 -1.10 -17.59 -9.89
CA THR A 6 -1.41 -16.55 -10.87
C THR A 6 -1.73 -15.25 -10.12
N HIS A 7 -0.99 -14.19 -10.40
CA HIS A 7 -1.19 -12.87 -9.77
C HIS A 7 -1.96 -11.96 -10.72
N ARG A 8 -2.98 -11.29 -10.20
CA ARG A 8 -3.73 -10.25 -10.92
C ARG A 8 -3.92 -9.02 -10.06
N VAL A 9 -3.80 -7.86 -10.67
CA VAL A 9 -4.14 -6.56 -10.06
C VAL A 9 -5.34 -6.00 -10.80
N HIS A 10 -6.39 -5.68 -10.06
CA HIS A 10 -7.51 -4.91 -10.58
C HIS A 10 -7.40 -3.48 -10.06
N PRO A 11 -7.06 -2.52 -10.94
CA PRO A 11 -7.03 -1.11 -10.59
C PRO A 11 -8.46 -0.62 -10.35
N VAL A 12 -8.67 0.12 -9.26
CA VAL A 12 -10.01 0.57 -8.85
C VAL A 12 -9.91 1.76 -7.92
N ASP A 13 -10.86 2.69 -7.96
CA ASP A 13 -10.93 3.77 -6.98
C ASP A 13 -11.26 3.23 -5.58
N ALA A 14 -10.72 3.87 -4.54
CA ALA A 14 -10.81 3.39 -3.16
C ALA A 14 -12.26 3.19 -2.67
N ASP A 15 -13.17 4.08 -3.08
CA ASP A 15 -14.60 4.05 -2.75
C ASP A 15 -15.34 2.89 -3.46
N LYS A 16 -14.87 2.48 -4.64
CA LYS A 16 -15.45 1.38 -5.44
C LYS A 16 -14.90 0.00 -5.11
N LYS A 17 -13.84 -0.12 -4.30
CA LYS A 17 -13.22 -1.41 -3.95
C LYS A 17 -14.23 -2.42 -3.40
N ARG A 18 -15.16 -1.97 -2.57
CA ARG A 18 -16.18 -2.84 -1.98
C ARG A 18 -17.11 -3.42 -3.04
N ASP A 19 -17.54 -2.60 -3.96
CA ASP A 19 -18.50 -3.00 -5.01
C ASP A 19 -17.81 -3.92 -6.03
N LEU A 20 -16.54 -3.65 -6.35
CA LEU A 20 -15.72 -4.56 -7.15
C LEU A 20 -15.51 -5.91 -6.45
N LEU A 21 -15.21 -5.92 -5.13
CA LEU A 21 -15.10 -7.17 -4.39
C LEU A 21 -16.38 -7.99 -4.44
N LEU A 22 -17.54 -7.36 -4.25
CA LEU A 22 -18.85 -8.00 -4.37
C LEU A 22 -19.04 -8.60 -5.76
N HIS A 23 -18.76 -7.82 -6.81
CA HIS A 23 -18.84 -8.29 -8.19
C HIS A 23 -17.99 -9.53 -8.44
N LEU A 24 -16.73 -9.53 -7.99
CA LEU A 24 -15.83 -10.66 -8.15
C LEU A 24 -16.33 -11.91 -7.44
N LEU A 25 -16.76 -11.78 -6.17
CA LEU A 25 -17.20 -12.90 -5.35
C LEU A 25 -18.57 -13.46 -5.76
N GLN A 26 -19.43 -12.66 -6.38
CA GLN A 26 -20.72 -13.12 -6.91
C GLN A 26 -20.55 -13.89 -8.22
N ASN A 27 -19.53 -13.53 -9.01
CA ASN A 27 -19.24 -14.22 -10.27
C ASN A 27 -18.27 -15.40 -10.14
N ASP A 28 -17.71 -15.60 -8.94
CA ASP A 28 -16.78 -16.69 -8.65
C ASP A 28 -17.06 -17.26 -7.25
N ALA A 29 -17.71 -18.41 -7.22
CA ALA A 29 -18.15 -19.06 -5.99
C ALA A 29 -17.03 -19.82 -5.25
N ARG A 30 -15.76 -19.69 -5.67
CA ARG A 30 -14.64 -20.37 -5.04
C ARG A 30 -14.45 -19.90 -3.61
N GLN A 31 -13.99 -20.84 -2.76
CA GLN A 31 -13.63 -20.52 -1.40
C GLN A 31 -12.48 -19.49 -1.37
N THR A 32 -12.69 -18.38 -0.68
CA THR A 32 -11.81 -17.21 -0.79
C THR A 32 -11.41 -16.67 0.57
N LEU A 33 -10.11 -16.41 0.74
CA LEU A 33 -9.58 -15.64 1.86
C LEU A 33 -9.35 -14.20 1.42
N VAL A 34 -10.02 -13.25 2.08
CA VAL A 34 -9.92 -11.81 1.77
C VAL A 34 -9.12 -11.13 2.86
N PHE A 35 -8.06 -10.43 2.49
CA PHE A 35 -7.22 -9.68 3.40
C PHE A 35 -7.63 -8.21 3.48
N GLY A 36 -8.02 -7.76 4.67
CA GLY A 36 -8.19 -6.35 5.03
C GLY A 36 -7.10 -5.90 6.01
N ARG A 37 -6.86 -4.59 6.07
CA ARG A 37 -5.80 -4.02 6.90
C ARG A 37 -6.19 -3.90 8.37
N THR A 38 -7.45 -3.57 8.65
CA THR A 38 -7.91 -3.28 10.01
C THR A 38 -8.98 -4.24 10.49
N LYS A 39 -9.02 -4.51 11.81
CA LYS A 39 -10.03 -5.32 12.45
C LYS A 39 -11.46 -4.81 12.22
N HIS A 40 -11.67 -3.51 12.36
CA HIS A 40 -12.98 -2.89 12.10
C HIS A 40 -13.37 -2.93 10.63
N GLY A 41 -12.38 -2.74 9.73
CA GLY A 41 -12.58 -2.91 8.28
C GLY A 41 -13.00 -4.33 7.91
N ALA A 42 -12.34 -5.34 8.49
CA ALA A 42 -12.69 -6.75 8.26
C ALA A 42 -14.11 -7.08 8.73
N ASP A 43 -14.52 -6.62 9.92
CA ASP A 43 -15.88 -6.81 10.41
C ASP A 43 -16.93 -6.13 9.53
N LYS A 44 -16.67 -4.85 9.16
CA LYS A 44 -17.57 -4.09 8.29
C LYS A 44 -17.71 -4.77 6.94
N LEU A 45 -16.61 -5.22 6.37
CA LEU A 45 -16.58 -5.89 5.06
C LEU A 45 -17.36 -7.21 5.13
N ALA A 46 -17.10 -8.06 6.13
CA ALA A 46 -17.83 -9.33 6.29
C ALA A 46 -19.35 -9.10 6.45
N LYS A 47 -19.77 -8.08 7.22
CA LYS A 47 -21.19 -7.71 7.34
C LYS A 47 -21.82 -7.31 6.01
N VAL A 48 -21.10 -6.55 5.19
CA VAL A 48 -21.55 -6.14 3.85
C VAL A 48 -21.71 -7.36 2.95
N LEU A 49 -20.73 -8.28 2.96
CA LEU A 49 -20.79 -9.50 2.17
C LEU A 49 -21.99 -10.39 2.58
N VAL A 50 -22.23 -10.54 3.88
CA VAL A 50 -23.41 -11.28 4.39
C VAL A 50 -24.71 -10.62 3.97
N LYS A 51 -24.80 -9.28 4.06
CA LYS A 51 -25.99 -8.54 3.60
C LYS A 51 -26.25 -8.70 2.10
N ALA A 52 -25.20 -8.91 1.32
CA ALA A 52 -25.28 -9.19 -0.13
C ALA A 52 -25.55 -10.68 -0.45
N GLY A 53 -25.87 -11.52 0.56
CA GLY A 53 -26.20 -12.93 0.38
C GLY A 53 -25.02 -13.89 0.34
N LEU A 54 -23.78 -13.40 0.57
CA LEU A 54 -22.60 -14.25 0.59
C LEU A 54 -22.39 -14.87 1.98
N ARG A 55 -21.96 -16.12 2.02
CA ARG A 55 -21.62 -16.83 3.26
C ARG A 55 -20.24 -16.40 3.73
N ALA A 56 -20.17 -15.31 4.48
CA ALA A 56 -18.92 -14.69 4.90
C ALA A 56 -18.78 -14.56 6.42
N ALA A 57 -17.56 -14.58 6.93
CA ALA A 57 -17.23 -14.26 8.31
C ALA A 57 -15.92 -13.47 8.40
N ALA A 58 -15.73 -12.75 9.52
CA ALA A 58 -14.48 -12.08 9.81
C ALA A 58 -13.68 -12.81 10.88
N ILE A 59 -12.33 -12.77 10.75
CA ILE A 59 -11.39 -13.26 11.75
C ILE A 59 -10.30 -12.21 12.00
N HIS A 60 -10.19 -11.73 13.24
CA HIS A 60 -9.21 -10.71 13.66
C HIS A 60 -8.98 -10.76 15.18
N GLY A 61 -8.05 -9.95 15.67
CA GLY A 61 -7.60 -10.00 17.06
C GLY A 61 -8.68 -9.72 18.12
N ASP A 62 -9.75 -8.98 17.79
CA ASP A 62 -10.85 -8.71 18.75
C ASP A 62 -11.89 -9.82 18.81
N LYS A 63 -11.78 -10.85 17.97
CA LYS A 63 -12.63 -12.05 18.09
C LYS A 63 -12.11 -12.96 19.20
N SER A 64 -13.02 -13.46 20.03
CA SER A 64 -12.66 -14.48 21.03
C SER A 64 -12.10 -15.73 20.36
N GLN A 65 -11.31 -16.52 21.09
CA GLN A 65 -10.74 -17.73 20.54
C GLN A 65 -11.81 -18.70 20.05
N SER A 66 -12.94 -18.81 20.77
CA SER A 66 -14.09 -19.64 20.36
C SER A 66 -14.70 -19.17 19.03
N GLN A 67 -14.87 -17.85 18.84
CA GLN A 67 -15.36 -17.28 17.58
C GLN A 67 -14.40 -17.56 16.43
N ARG A 68 -13.09 -17.41 16.66
CA ARG A 68 -12.05 -17.68 15.65
C ARG A 68 -12.05 -19.17 15.26
N THR A 69 -12.05 -20.07 16.23
CA THR A 69 -12.09 -21.51 15.99
C THR A 69 -13.35 -21.92 15.22
N ARG A 70 -14.52 -21.37 15.59
CA ARG A 70 -15.78 -21.63 14.89
C ARG A 70 -15.74 -21.13 13.44
N ALA A 71 -15.32 -19.86 13.21
CA ALA A 71 -15.23 -19.29 11.86
C ALA A 71 -14.30 -20.11 10.96
N LEU A 72 -13.13 -20.53 11.50
CA LEU A 72 -12.20 -21.38 10.80
C LEU A 72 -12.77 -22.76 10.46
N ALA A 73 -13.40 -23.41 11.43
CA ALA A 73 -14.02 -24.71 11.21
C ALA A 73 -15.16 -24.65 10.18
N ASP A 74 -16.00 -23.62 10.24
CA ASP A 74 -17.09 -23.42 9.29
C ASP A 74 -16.55 -23.06 7.88
N PHE A 75 -15.43 -22.33 7.79
CA PHE A 75 -14.73 -22.08 6.54
C PHE A 75 -14.16 -23.38 5.97
N LYS A 76 -13.41 -24.17 6.73
CA LYS A 76 -12.85 -25.45 6.28
C LYS A 76 -13.94 -26.45 5.81
N ARG A 77 -15.12 -26.41 6.40
CA ARG A 77 -16.27 -27.26 6.00
C ARG A 77 -17.07 -26.72 4.81
N GLY A 78 -16.67 -25.57 4.25
CA GLY A 78 -17.39 -24.92 3.15
C GLY A 78 -18.74 -24.29 3.56
N LYS A 79 -19.07 -24.22 4.86
CA LYS A 79 -20.25 -23.47 5.35
C LYS A 79 -20.08 -21.98 5.15
N ILE A 80 -18.87 -21.47 5.27
CA ILE A 80 -18.46 -20.12 4.93
C ILE A 80 -17.65 -20.20 3.63
N ALA A 81 -18.00 -19.40 2.65
CA ALA A 81 -17.31 -19.33 1.37
C ALA A 81 -16.22 -18.24 1.38
N VAL A 82 -16.42 -17.17 2.15
CA VAL A 82 -15.52 -16.03 2.21
C VAL A 82 -15.08 -15.76 3.65
N LEU A 83 -13.78 -15.86 3.92
CA LEU A 83 -13.21 -15.48 5.20
C LEU A 83 -12.46 -14.17 5.07
N VAL A 84 -12.88 -13.13 5.80
CA VAL A 84 -12.20 -11.83 5.83
C VAL A 84 -11.25 -11.77 7.01
N ALA A 85 -9.96 -11.62 6.78
CA ALA A 85 -8.94 -11.69 7.81
C ALA A 85 -8.02 -10.46 7.82
N THR A 86 -7.44 -10.18 8.99
CA THR A 86 -6.26 -9.31 9.10
C THR A 86 -4.98 -10.15 9.09
N ASP A 87 -3.83 -9.57 8.73
CA ASP A 87 -2.54 -10.27 8.68
C ASP A 87 -2.22 -10.98 10.01
N ILE A 88 -2.38 -10.28 11.13
CA ILE A 88 -2.10 -10.83 12.47
C ILE A 88 -2.96 -12.06 12.76
N ALA A 89 -4.22 -12.02 12.39
CA ALA A 89 -5.13 -13.11 12.65
C ALA A 89 -4.95 -14.29 11.69
N ALA A 90 -4.51 -14.02 10.47
CA ALA A 90 -4.25 -15.04 9.45
C ALA A 90 -2.93 -15.79 9.69
N ARG A 91 -1.99 -15.18 10.40
CA ARG A 91 -0.76 -15.87 10.82
C ARG A 91 -1.09 -16.98 11.81
N GLY A 92 -0.59 -18.17 11.56
CA GLY A 92 -0.86 -19.36 12.40
C GLY A 92 -2.24 -19.98 12.19
N LEU A 93 -3.03 -19.51 11.22
CA LEU A 93 -4.19 -20.27 10.78
C LEU A 93 -3.73 -21.39 9.86
N ASP A 94 -4.18 -22.60 10.18
CA ASP A 94 -4.04 -23.75 9.30
C ASP A 94 -5.10 -23.67 8.18
N ILE A 95 -4.82 -22.75 7.22
CA ILE A 95 -5.61 -22.54 6.01
C ILE A 95 -4.62 -22.47 4.86
N ASP A 96 -4.49 -23.54 4.13
CA ASP A 96 -3.63 -23.66 2.97
C ASP A 96 -4.46 -24.21 1.80
N GLU A 97 -3.89 -24.22 0.62
CA GLU A 97 -4.48 -24.80 -0.61
C GLU A 97 -5.78 -24.13 -1.05
N LEU A 98 -5.97 -22.88 -0.69
CA LEU A 98 -7.14 -22.14 -1.13
C LEU A 98 -7.10 -21.91 -2.64
N PRO A 99 -8.25 -22.01 -3.34
CA PRO A 99 -8.30 -21.71 -4.77
C PRO A 99 -8.10 -20.21 -5.04
N MET A 100 -8.46 -19.33 -4.07
CA MET A 100 -8.35 -17.90 -4.26
C MET A 100 -7.99 -17.13 -3.00
N VAL A 101 -7.11 -16.15 -3.14
CA VAL A 101 -6.79 -15.12 -2.14
C VAL A 101 -7.04 -13.74 -2.75
N ILE A 102 -7.73 -12.86 -2.03
CA ILE A 102 -7.94 -11.48 -2.44
C ILE A 102 -7.33 -10.53 -1.44
N ASN A 103 -6.40 -9.69 -1.89
CA ASN A 103 -5.94 -8.53 -1.15
C ASN A 103 -6.92 -7.37 -1.41
N TYR A 104 -7.90 -7.21 -0.55
CA TYR A 104 -8.82 -6.06 -0.58
C TYR A 104 -8.07 -4.74 -0.33
N GLU A 105 -7.06 -4.81 0.55
CA GLU A 105 -6.06 -3.76 0.75
C GLU A 105 -4.67 -4.39 0.69
N LEU A 106 -3.74 -3.73 0.00
CA LEU A 106 -2.36 -4.18 -0.03
C LEU A 106 -1.72 -4.10 1.38
N PRO A 107 -0.85 -5.04 1.72
CA PRO A 107 -0.13 -5.00 2.98
C PRO A 107 0.77 -3.76 3.06
N MET A 108 1.12 -3.36 4.29
CA MET A 108 2.02 -2.23 4.53
C MET A 108 3.47 -2.59 4.19
N VAL A 109 3.82 -3.86 4.32
CA VAL A 109 5.16 -4.41 4.09
C VAL A 109 5.07 -5.44 2.95
N ALA A 110 5.98 -5.35 1.98
CA ALA A 110 5.92 -6.17 0.78
C ALA A 110 6.03 -7.68 1.09
N GLU A 111 6.80 -8.04 2.10
CA GLU A 111 7.00 -9.44 2.53
C GLU A 111 5.68 -10.09 3.00
N ASP A 112 4.79 -9.32 3.61
CA ASP A 112 3.48 -9.84 4.03
C ASP A 112 2.62 -10.26 2.82
N TYR A 113 2.86 -9.68 1.65
CA TYR A 113 2.21 -10.12 0.42
C TYR A 113 2.49 -11.60 0.12
N VAL A 114 3.73 -12.03 0.26
CA VAL A 114 4.12 -13.45 0.04
C VAL A 114 3.44 -14.36 1.06
N HIS A 115 3.38 -13.94 2.33
CA HIS A 115 2.69 -14.69 3.38
C HIS A 115 1.19 -14.83 3.12
N ARG A 116 0.55 -13.83 2.53
CA ARG A 116 -0.87 -13.86 2.16
C ARG A 116 -1.12 -14.81 1.01
N ILE A 117 -0.37 -14.66 -0.08
CA ILE A 117 -0.56 -15.50 -1.27
C ILE A 117 -0.08 -16.93 -1.05
N GLY A 118 0.83 -17.16 -0.11
CA GLY A 118 1.23 -18.51 0.32
C GLY A 118 0.11 -19.35 0.94
N ARG A 119 -1.14 -18.84 0.99
CA ARG A 119 -2.35 -19.59 1.35
C ARG A 119 -3.02 -20.23 0.14
N THR A 120 -2.57 -19.94 -1.05
CA THR A 120 -3.05 -20.52 -2.32
C THR A 120 -1.88 -21.13 -3.10
N GLY A 121 -2.17 -21.94 -4.11
CA GLY A 121 -1.18 -22.49 -5.03
C GLY A 121 -0.23 -23.51 -4.42
N ARG A 122 -0.65 -24.29 -3.43
CA ARG A 122 0.15 -25.34 -2.81
C ARG A 122 -0.18 -26.74 -3.36
N ALA A 123 0.69 -27.71 -3.06
CA ALA A 123 0.52 -29.13 -3.39
C ALA A 123 0.25 -29.43 -4.87
N GLY A 124 0.73 -28.59 -5.80
CA GLY A 124 0.54 -28.78 -7.24
C GLY A 124 -0.77 -28.24 -7.79
N SER A 125 -1.61 -27.61 -6.95
CA SER A 125 -2.82 -26.91 -7.39
C SER A 125 -2.51 -25.50 -7.84
N GLU A 126 -3.16 -25.04 -8.91
CA GLU A 126 -3.10 -23.64 -9.34
C GLU A 126 -3.84 -22.73 -8.36
N GLY A 127 -3.19 -21.65 -7.95
CA GLY A 127 -3.76 -20.65 -7.07
C GLY A 127 -3.98 -19.32 -7.76
N LEU A 128 -5.03 -18.59 -7.36
CA LEU A 128 -5.29 -17.24 -7.85
C LEU A 128 -5.13 -16.23 -6.73
N ALA A 129 -4.25 -15.25 -6.92
CA ALA A 129 -4.06 -14.10 -6.04
C ALA A 129 -4.52 -12.82 -6.75
N ILE A 130 -5.59 -12.21 -6.26
CA ILE A 130 -6.14 -10.95 -6.76
C ILE A 130 -5.79 -9.83 -5.79
N SER A 131 -5.41 -8.67 -6.31
CA SER A 131 -5.21 -7.45 -5.52
C SER A 131 -6.06 -6.31 -6.07
N LEU A 132 -6.91 -5.73 -5.23
CA LEU A 132 -7.68 -4.53 -5.55
C LEU A 132 -6.83 -3.31 -5.19
N VAL A 133 -6.35 -2.59 -6.19
CA VAL A 133 -5.35 -1.54 -5.97
C VAL A 133 -5.91 -0.18 -6.34
N SER A 134 -5.95 0.71 -5.36
CA SER A 134 -6.26 2.11 -5.58
C SER A 134 -4.99 2.94 -5.77
N ARG A 135 -5.16 4.17 -6.24
CA ARG A 135 -4.05 5.08 -6.51
C ARG A 135 -3.17 5.32 -5.28
N GLU A 136 -3.75 5.35 -4.08
CA GLU A 136 -3.02 5.55 -2.83
C GLU A 136 -2.11 4.36 -2.48
N GLU A 137 -2.31 3.23 -3.14
CA GLU A 137 -1.54 2.01 -2.91
C GLU A 137 -0.47 1.74 -3.98
N GLU A 138 -0.31 2.62 -4.96
CA GLU A 138 0.67 2.47 -6.04
C GLU A 138 2.09 2.20 -5.55
N THR A 139 2.52 2.91 -4.51
CA THR A 139 3.86 2.73 -3.94
C THR A 139 4.04 1.32 -3.39
N ARG A 140 3.03 0.81 -2.66
CA ARG A 140 3.06 -0.58 -2.13
C ARG A 140 3.09 -1.61 -3.25
N LEU A 141 2.31 -1.41 -4.31
CA LEU A 141 2.32 -2.31 -5.46
C LEU A 141 3.70 -2.33 -6.14
N ARG A 142 4.35 -1.18 -6.30
CA ARG A 142 5.71 -1.10 -6.84
C ARG A 142 6.73 -1.84 -5.97
N ASP A 143 6.64 -1.69 -4.64
CA ASP A 143 7.53 -2.37 -3.71
C ASP A 143 7.32 -3.90 -3.76
N ILE A 144 6.07 -4.37 -3.84
CA ILE A 144 5.74 -5.78 -4.02
C ILE A 144 6.32 -6.32 -5.34
N ARG A 145 6.12 -5.63 -6.47
CA ARG A 145 6.67 -6.05 -7.78
C ARG A 145 8.20 -6.12 -7.75
N ARG A 146 8.84 -5.13 -7.13
CA ARG A 146 10.31 -5.10 -6.97
C ARG A 146 10.82 -6.29 -6.14
N MET A 147 10.13 -6.60 -5.03
CA MET A 147 10.49 -7.72 -4.16
C MET A 147 10.30 -9.07 -4.88
N LEU A 148 9.18 -9.25 -5.57
CA LEU A 148 8.90 -10.48 -6.32
C LEU A 148 9.78 -10.65 -7.55
N LYS A 149 10.43 -9.57 -8.02
CA LYS A 149 11.17 -9.54 -9.30
C LYS A 149 10.32 -10.06 -10.48
N GLN A 150 9.01 -9.84 -10.40
CA GLN A 150 8.03 -10.32 -11.36
C GLN A 150 7.01 -9.25 -11.67
N ASP A 151 6.64 -9.13 -12.93
CA ASP A 151 5.51 -8.31 -13.32
C ASP A 151 4.19 -8.99 -12.96
N ILE A 152 3.30 -8.21 -12.35
CA ILE A 152 1.95 -8.66 -12.03
C ILE A 152 1.02 -8.07 -13.07
N ALA A 153 0.21 -8.92 -13.69
CA ALA A 153 -0.75 -8.50 -14.71
C ALA A 153 -1.76 -7.50 -14.12
N ILE A 154 -1.86 -6.33 -14.74
CA ILE A 154 -2.87 -5.31 -14.43
C ILE A 154 -4.04 -5.55 -15.38
N VAL A 155 -5.18 -5.92 -14.81
CA VAL A 155 -6.40 -6.31 -15.56
C VAL A 155 -7.55 -5.44 -15.05
N PRO A 156 -7.91 -4.35 -15.73
CA PRO A 156 -9.10 -3.57 -15.41
C PRO A 156 -10.37 -4.42 -15.51
N ILE A 157 -11.37 -4.12 -14.71
CA ILE A 157 -12.69 -4.74 -14.76
C ILE A 157 -13.69 -3.70 -15.31
N ALA A 158 -14.44 -4.09 -16.32
CA ALA A 158 -15.44 -3.22 -16.96
C ALA A 158 -16.45 -2.68 -15.94
N GLY A 159 -16.64 -1.36 -15.91
CA GLY A 159 -17.50 -0.67 -14.96
C GLY A 159 -16.85 -0.31 -13.62
N PHE A 160 -15.60 -0.75 -13.39
CA PHE A 160 -14.83 -0.45 -12.18
C PHE A 160 -13.49 0.22 -12.47
N GLU A 161 -13.28 0.67 -13.70
CA GLU A 161 -12.06 1.37 -14.07
C GLU A 161 -11.85 2.60 -13.16
N PRO A 162 -10.62 2.83 -12.69
CA PRO A 162 -10.33 3.99 -11.86
C PRO A 162 -10.37 5.28 -12.69
N ASN A 163 -10.75 6.38 -12.07
CA ASN A 163 -10.76 7.71 -12.70
C ASN A 163 -9.37 8.14 -13.22
N ALA A 164 -8.30 7.60 -12.64
CA ALA A 164 -6.95 7.82 -13.11
C ALA A 164 -6.18 6.49 -13.10
N PRO A 165 -5.43 6.18 -14.17
CA PRO A 165 -4.67 4.93 -14.26
C PRO A 165 -3.58 4.89 -13.17
N LEU A 166 -3.21 3.67 -12.76
CA LEU A 166 -2.08 3.46 -11.87
C LEU A 166 -0.78 3.89 -12.54
N ARG A 167 0.04 4.67 -11.86
CA ARG A 167 1.36 5.11 -12.34
C ARG A 167 2.39 4.06 -11.94
N MET A 168 2.68 3.14 -12.85
CA MET A 168 3.62 2.04 -12.60
C MET A 168 5.04 2.34 -13.05
N ASP A 169 5.29 3.55 -13.60
CA ASP A 169 6.62 3.97 -14.01
C ASP A 169 7.55 3.99 -12.80
N ASP A 170 8.66 3.30 -12.90
CA ASP A 170 9.70 3.32 -11.89
C ASP A 170 10.17 4.77 -11.70
N ALA A 171 10.00 5.30 -10.49
CA ALA A 171 10.48 6.63 -10.13
C ALA A 171 12.03 6.76 -10.32
N ASN A 172 12.72 5.64 -10.52
CA ASN A 172 14.15 5.58 -10.83
C ASN A 172 14.46 5.84 -12.31
N ALA A 173 13.52 5.60 -13.24
CA ALA A 173 13.74 5.94 -14.65
C ALA A 173 13.80 7.47 -14.90
N ARG A 174 13.31 8.28 -13.96
CA ARG A 174 13.34 9.75 -14.05
C ARG A 174 14.56 10.40 -13.41
N ARG A 175 15.46 9.64 -12.81
CA ARG A 175 16.81 10.12 -12.49
C ARG A 175 17.73 9.87 -13.67
N ALA A 176 17.45 10.51 -14.80
CA ALA A 176 18.48 10.77 -15.78
C ALA A 176 19.63 11.49 -15.06
N PRO A 177 20.89 11.08 -15.25
CA PRO A 177 22.01 11.79 -14.64
C PRO A 177 21.92 13.27 -15.07
N ALA A 178 21.97 14.17 -14.08
CA ALA A 178 22.01 15.59 -14.34
C ALA A 178 23.13 15.83 -15.35
N PRO A 179 22.91 16.63 -16.41
CA PRO A 179 23.98 16.93 -17.37
C PRO A 179 25.18 17.47 -16.62
N PRO A 180 26.42 17.09 -16.99
CA PRO A 180 27.60 17.52 -16.30
C PRO A 180 27.61 19.05 -16.26
N ARG A 181 27.65 19.60 -15.06
CA ARG A 181 27.85 21.05 -14.87
C ARG A 181 29.16 21.42 -15.58
N HIS A 182 29.04 22.18 -16.64
CA HIS A 182 30.20 22.72 -17.36
C HIS A 182 31.15 23.35 -16.36
N ALA A 183 32.36 22.80 -16.29
CA ALA A 183 33.46 23.33 -15.51
C ALA A 183 33.67 24.81 -15.91
N HIS A 184 33.62 25.66 -14.90
CA HIS A 184 34.03 27.06 -15.06
C HIS A 184 35.39 27.13 -15.72
N ARG A 185 35.46 27.73 -16.91
CA ARG A 185 36.73 28.17 -17.52
C ARG A 185 37.39 29.13 -16.56
N PRO A 186 38.69 28.98 -16.28
CA PRO A 186 39.45 30.00 -15.53
C PRO A 186 39.65 31.23 -16.43
N HIS A 187 39.16 32.36 -15.98
CA HIS A 187 39.51 33.65 -16.59
C HIS A 187 40.98 33.96 -16.32
N ALA A 188 41.71 34.13 -17.39
CA ALA A 188 43.08 34.57 -17.41
C ALA A 188 43.21 35.99 -16.82
N HIS A 189 44.28 36.16 -16.04
CA HIS A 189 44.72 37.41 -15.46
C HIS A 189 45.06 38.46 -16.52
N GLY A 190 44.50 39.67 -16.37
CA GLY A 190 44.99 40.89 -16.95
C GLY A 190 44.98 41.96 -15.87
N LYS A 191 46.18 42.33 -15.35
CA LYS A 191 46.37 43.59 -14.63
C LYS A 191 46.49 44.72 -15.64
N PRO A 192 46.06 45.97 -15.32
CA PRO A 192 47.02 46.95 -14.88
C PRO A 192 46.59 47.94 -13.79
N LYS A 193 47.57 48.51 -13.22
CA LYS A 193 47.76 49.58 -12.25
C LYS A 193 46.90 50.84 -12.45
N GLY A 194 46.60 51.52 -11.34
CA GLY A 194 46.15 52.92 -11.35
C GLY A 194 45.66 53.36 -9.97
N ASP A 195 46.39 54.10 -9.34
CA ASP A 195 46.46 54.92 -8.15
C ASP A 195 45.22 55.60 -7.61
N ALA A 196 45.23 55.73 -6.29
CA ALA A 196 44.95 56.91 -5.45
C ALA A 196 43.50 57.30 -5.07
N ALA A 197 43.34 57.43 -3.80
CA ALA A 197 42.72 58.48 -2.98
C ALA A 197 41.60 57.96 -2.04
N ARG A 198 41.98 57.71 -0.81
CA ARG A 198 41.69 58.47 0.43
C ARG A 198 40.32 59.14 0.50
N SER A 199 39.43 58.60 1.36
CA SER A 199 38.59 59.43 2.22
C SER A 199 38.03 58.65 3.40
N GLN A 200 38.41 59.10 4.58
CA GLN A 200 37.85 58.75 5.89
C GLN A 200 36.46 59.35 6.02
N LYS A 201 35.60 58.71 6.78
CA LYS A 201 34.77 59.27 7.90
C LYS A 201 33.65 58.27 8.23
N ARG A 202 33.68 57.89 9.38
CA ARG A 202 33.11 58.23 10.70
C ARG A 202 32.08 57.21 11.20
N ARG A 203 32.50 56.61 12.29
CA ARG A 203 31.67 55.92 13.29
C ARG A 203 30.65 56.88 13.89
N LYS A 204 29.46 56.36 14.23
CA LYS A 204 28.84 56.63 15.54
C LYS A 204 27.73 55.64 15.89
N PRO A 205 27.29 55.56 17.18
CA PRO A 205 27.10 54.29 17.86
C PRO A 205 25.66 54.00 18.34
N ARG A 206 25.48 52.78 18.81
CA ARG A 206 24.56 52.26 19.84
C ARG A 206 23.56 53.22 20.47
N ARG A 207 22.32 52.81 20.55
CA ARG A 207 21.50 53.02 21.78
C ARG A 207 20.81 51.73 22.19
N PHE A 208 20.99 51.46 23.46
CA PHE A 208 20.44 50.40 24.29
C PHE A 208 19.14 50.88 24.98
N ALA A 209 18.28 49.88 25.29
CA ALA A 209 17.44 49.72 26.46
C ALA A 209 16.02 50.36 26.48
N PRO A 210 15.13 50.00 27.41
CA PRO A 210 15.15 48.85 28.32
C PRO A 210 13.80 48.09 28.46
N THR A 211 13.87 47.03 29.21
CA THR A 211 12.90 46.17 29.89
C THR A 211 11.76 46.84 30.67
N ALA A 212 10.61 46.22 30.71
CA ALA A 212 9.68 46.16 31.84
C ALA A 212 8.74 44.98 31.55
N GLY A 213 8.64 43.96 32.29
CA GLY A 213 8.31 43.67 33.65
C GLY A 213 6.79 43.50 33.90
N PRO A 214 6.36 42.47 34.66
CA PRO A 214 5.07 41.78 34.48
C PRO A 214 3.94 42.33 35.38
N ARG A 215 2.67 42.05 35.08
CA ARG A 215 1.59 42.14 36.08
C ARG A 215 0.63 40.96 36.00
N LYS A 216 0.37 40.49 37.22
CA LYS A 216 -0.52 39.44 37.68
C LYS A 216 -2.00 39.84 37.65
N ALA A 217 -2.80 38.80 37.76
CA ALA A 217 -4.11 38.67 38.45
C ALA A 217 -5.33 39.35 37.72
N THR A 218 -6.36 38.64 37.50
CA THR A 218 -7.28 37.97 38.44
C THR A 218 -7.89 36.77 37.74
#